data_f75b4d654369ae154da25a7d33892040
#
_entry.id   f75b4d654369ae154da25a7d33892040
#
_cell.length_a   1.000
_cell.length_b   1.000
_cell.length_c   1.000
_cell.angle_alpha   90.00
_cell.angle_beta   90.00
_cell.angle_gamma   90.00
#
_symmetry.space_group_name_H-M   'P 1'
#
loop_
_entity.id
_entity.type
_entity.pdbx_description
1 polymer ?
#
loop_
_entity_poly.entity_id
_entity_poly.type
_entity_poly.pdbx_seq_one_letter_code
_entity_poly.pdbx_strand_id
1 'polypeptide(L)'
;MSEIKKQWYVVRAIGGKENKVKEYIEAEIRHNHLEDYISQVLIPTEKVYTIRNGKKVSKEKVSYPGYVLVEAAFVGQIPIIIRNTPNVLGFLGDTKEDSRKMNATPLRPQEVARILGRVDEMNAMEEENEVPFFVGETVKVTDGPFSSFQGTIEAVDNERKKLTVSVKIFGRKTPMELSFMQVEKE
;
A
#
# COMPACT_ATOMS: atom_id res chain seq x y z
N MET A 1 2.68 6.63 36.87
CA MET A 1 3.00 5.64 35.81
C MET A 1 3.81 6.35 34.77
N SER A 2 5.05 5.93 34.57
CA SER A 2 5.87 6.50 33.51
C SER A 2 5.29 6.04 32.18
N GLU A 3 4.87 6.99 31.36
CA GLU A 3 4.45 6.70 29.98
C GLU A 3 5.60 6.00 29.25
N ILE A 4 5.33 4.80 28.76
CA ILE A 4 6.29 4.05 27.94
C ILE A 4 6.34 4.74 26.59
N LYS A 5 7.41 5.50 26.37
CA LYS A 5 7.60 6.23 25.12
C LYS A 5 7.92 5.27 23.99
N LYS A 6 7.00 5.12 23.06
CA LYS A 6 7.19 4.34 21.83
C LYS A 6 7.72 5.24 20.71
N GLN A 7 8.61 4.70 19.92
CA GLN A 7 9.19 5.36 18.77
C GLN A 7 9.23 4.39 17.58
N TRP A 8 9.32 4.94 16.39
CA TRP A 8 9.44 4.15 15.18
C TRP A 8 10.89 3.80 14.88
N TYR A 9 11.13 2.53 14.66
CA TYR A 9 12.44 1.99 14.29
C TYR A 9 12.34 1.24 12.97
N VAL A 10 13.42 1.25 12.21
CA VAL A 10 13.53 0.50 10.97
C VAL A 10 14.31 -0.78 11.24
N VAL A 11 13.69 -1.90 10.97
CA VAL A 11 14.29 -3.22 11.05
C VAL A 11 14.74 -3.63 9.65
N ARG A 12 16.00 -4.03 9.53
CA ARG A 12 16.55 -4.57 8.29
C ARG A 12 16.25 -6.07 8.23
N ALA A 13 15.61 -6.48 7.16
CA ALA A 13 15.23 -7.85 6.90
C ALA A 13 15.86 -8.36 5.61
N ILE A 14 15.87 -9.67 5.43
CA ILE A 14 16.27 -10.29 4.16
C ILE A 14 15.22 -9.91 3.11
N GLY A 15 15.65 -9.39 1.97
CA GLY A 15 14.78 -9.00 0.87
C GLY A 15 13.85 -10.13 0.43
N GLY A 16 12.55 -9.83 0.31
CA GLY A 16 11.50 -10.79 0.01
C GLY A 16 10.99 -11.59 1.22
N LYS A 17 11.54 -11.38 2.41
CA LYS A 17 11.12 -12.03 3.66
C LYS A 17 10.45 -11.09 4.66
N GLU A 18 10.12 -9.88 4.25
CA GLU A 18 9.54 -8.84 5.10
C GLU A 18 8.24 -9.29 5.76
N ASN A 19 7.36 -9.94 5.02
CA ASN A 19 6.10 -10.47 5.55
C ASN A 19 6.32 -11.52 6.64
N LYS A 20 7.31 -12.40 6.45
CA LYS A 20 7.66 -13.41 7.45
C LYS A 20 8.22 -12.78 8.72
N VAL A 21 9.05 -11.75 8.57
CA VAL A 21 9.57 -10.99 9.72
C VAL A 21 8.42 -10.34 10.49
N LYS A 22 7.47 -9.73 9.81
CA LYS A 22 6.28 -9.16 10.43
C LYS A 22 5.50 -10.23 11.20
N GLU A 23 5.21 -11.37 10.59
CA GLU A 23 4.49 -12.48 11.21
C GLU A 23 5.20 -13.00 12.46
N TYR A 24 6.53 -13.16 12.41
CA TYR A 24 7.32 -13.59 13.56
C TYR A 24 7.30 -12.59 14.70
N ILE A 25 7.47 -11.29 14.40
CA ILE A 25 7.41 -10.25 15.43
C ILE A 25 6.01 -10.20 16.07
N GLU A 26 4.96 -10.25 15.27
CA GLU A 26 3.59 -10.30 15.78
C GLU A 26 3.30 -11.55 16.62
N ALA A 27 3.87 -12.69 16.26
CA ALA A 27 3.78 -13.91 17.05
C ALA A 27 4.51 -13.77 18.39
N GLU A 28 5.71 -13.17 18.39
CA GLU A 28 6.45 -12.89 19.63
C GLU A 28 5.72 -11.92 20.56
N ILE A 29 5.09 -10.88 19.99
CA ILE A 29 4.26 -9.94 20.74
C ILE A 29 3.14 -10.68 21.48
N ARG A 30 2.42 -11.55 20.78
CA ARG A 30 1.32 -12.35 21.37
C ARG A 30 1.81 -13.37 22.37
N HIS A 31 2.91 -14.03 22.08
CA HIS A 31 3.46 -15.09 22.93
C HIS A 31 4.02 -14.56 24.25
N ASN A 32 4.65 -13.40 24.22
CA ASN A 32 5.29 -12.78 25.39
C ASN A 32 4.49 -11.63 26.00
N HIS A 33 3.27 -11.38 25.52
CA HIS A 33 2.39 -10.27 25.98
C HIS A 33 3.08 -8.90 25.93
N LEU A 34 3.64 -8.57 24.75
CA LEU A 34 4.44 -7.37 24.52
C LEU A 34 3.63 -6.22 23.89
N GLU A 35 2.31 -6.31 23.87
CA GLU A 35 1.41 -5.33 23.25
C GLU A 35 1.60 -3.92 23.84
N ASP A 36 1.95 -3.84 25.11
CA ASP A 36 2.22 -2.57 25.78
C ASP A 36 3.53 -1.92 25.32
N TYR A 37 4.46 -2.70 24.80
CA TYR A 37 5.78 -2.25 24.38
C TYR A 37 5.92 -2.11 22.85
N ILE A 38 5.23 -2.95 22.09
CA ILE A 38 5.26 -2.93 20.63
C ILE A 38 3.82 -2.73 20.14
N SER A 39 3.54 -1.56 19.56
CA SER A 39 2.19 -1.22 19.12
C SER A 39 1.88 -1.74 17.73
N GLN A 40 2.81 -1.55 16.81
CA GLN A 40 2.58 -1.80 15.39
C GLN A 40 3.83 -2.31 14.70
N VAL A 41 3.61 -3.19 13.73
CA VAL A 41 4.63 -3.65 12.78
C VAL A 41 4.09 -3.42 11.39
N LEU A 42 4.75 -2.59 10.61
CA LEU A 42 4.31 -2.20 9.27
C LEU A 42 5.39 -2.50 8.23
N ILE A 43 4.95 -2.95 7.08
CA ILE A 43 5.78 -3.05 5.88
C ILE A 43 5.34 -1.92 4.96
N PRO A 44 6.24 -0.98 4.60
CA PRO A 44 5.88 0.09 3.67
C PRO A 44 5.64 -0.51 2.29
N THR A 45 4.38 -0.60 1.90
CA THR A 45 3.94 -1.11 0.61
C THR A 45 3.25 -0.02 -0.20
N GLU A 46 3.39 -0.09 -1.49
CA GLU A 46 2.64 0.72 -2.44
C GLU A 46 1.79 -0.21 -3.32
N LYS A 47 0.61 0.21 -3.67
CA LYS A 47 -0.21 -0.51 -4.64
C LYS A 47 0.22 -0.10 -6.05
N VAL A 48 0.66 -1.07 -6.81
CA VAL A 48 1.01 -0.89 -8.22
C VAL A 48 -0.08 -1.54 -9.05
N TYR A 49 -0.61 -0.78 -9.99
CA TYR A 49 -1.62 -1.27 -10.91
C TYR A 49 -0.96 -1.78 -12.20
N THR A 50 -1.28 -2.99 -12.56
CA THR A 50 -0.90 -3.59 -13.84
C THR A 50 -2.14 -4.00 -14.61
N ILE A 51 -2.12 -3.80 -15.90
CA ILE A 51 -3.19 -4.29 -16.78
C ILE A 51 -2.81 -5.71 -17.21
N ARG A 52 -3.67 -6.67 -16.86
CA ARG A 52 -3.53 -8.06 -17.25
C ARG A 52 -4.83 -8.52 -17.91
N ASN A 53 -4.77 -8.96 -19.16
CA ASN A 53 -5.93 -9.40 -19.94
C ASN A 53 -7.06 -8.34 -20.00
N GLY A 54 -6.71 -7.06 -20.16
CA GLY A 54 -7.68 -5.96 -20.18
C GLY A 54 -8.30 -5.61 -18.82
N LYS A 55 -7.85 -6.24 -17.75
CA LYS A 55 -8.29 -5.95 -16.38
C LYS A 55 -7.16 -5.31 -15.58
N LYS A 56 -7.48 -4.25 -14.85
CA LYS A 56 -6.56 -3.65 -13.87
C LYS A 56 -6.43 -4.58 -12.68
N VAL A 57 -5.25 -5.08 -12.46
CA VAL A 57 -4.92 -5.88 -11.30
C VAL A 57 -4.07 -5.03 -10.37
N SER A 58 -4.54 -4.81 -9.16
CA SER A 58 -3.73 -4.17 -8.13
C SER A 58 -2.81 -5.21 -7.52
N LYS A 59 -1.54 -4.89 -7.44
CA LYS A 59 -0.54 -5.70 -6.74
C LYS A 59 0.16 -4.83 -5.71
N GLU A 60 0.19 -5.28 -4.47
CA GLU A 60 0.99 -4.65 -3.46
C GLU A 60 2.47 -4.94 -3.72
N LYS A 61 3.25 -3.88 -3.82
CA LYS A 61 4.69 -3.93 -3.95
C LYS A 61 5.33 -3.27 -2.75
N VAL A 62 6.34 -3.91 -2.18
CA VAL A 62 7.10 -3.33 -1.08
C VAL A 62 7.85 -2.11 -1.61
N SER A 63 7.57 -0.92 -1.05
CA SER A 63 8.21 0.34 -1.45
C SER A 63 9.70 0.37 -1.09
N TYR A 64 10.04 -0.22 0.04
CA TYR A 64 11.41 -0.31 0.54
C TYR A 64 11.74 -1.77 0.85
N PRO A 65 12.22 -2.54 -0.14
CA PRO A 65 12.57 -3.95 0.07
C PRO A 65 13.65 -4.11 1.13
N GLY A 66 13.48 -5.08 2.03
CA GLY A 66 14.40 -5.35 3.12
C GLY A 66 14.22 -4.45 4.35
N TYR A 67 13.15 -3.67 4.43
CA TYR A 67 12.86 -2.81 5.58
C TYR A 67 11.47 -3.08 6.15
N VAL A 68 11.40 -3.14 7.48
CA VAL A 68 10.17 -3.29 8.24
C VAL A 68 10.13 -2.18 9.30
N LEU A 69 9.01 -1.48 9.42
CA LEU A 69 8.81 -0.45 10.42
C LEU A 69 8.18 -1.04 11.67
N VAL A 70 8.74 -0.72 12.82
CA VAL A 70 8.23 -1.18 14.13
C VAL A 70 8.07 0.02 15.06
N GLU A 71 6.89 0.20 15.59
CA GLU A 71 6.64 1.15 16.68
C GLU A 71 6.79 0.44 18.03
N ALA A 72 7.87 0.71 18.72
CA ALA A 72 8.21 0.03 19.94
C ALA A 72 8.91 0.93 20.95
N ALA A 73 8.83 0.52 22.22
CA ALA A 73 9.64 1.07 23.28
C ALA A 73 10.92 0.21 23.44
N PHE A 74 12.07 0.82 23.26
CA PHE A 74 13.37 0.14 23.42
C PHE A 74 13.74 0.01 24.88
N VAL A 75 13.03 -0.84 25.60
CA VAL A 75 13.26 -1.12 27.02
C VAL A 75 13.43 -2.62 27.25
N GLY A 76 14.28 -2.99 28.18
CA GLY A 76 14.48 -4.39 28.58
C GLY A 76 14.93 -5.29 27.44
N GLN A 77 14.17 -6.32 27.18
CA GLN A 77 14.49 -7.35 26.18
C GLN A 77 13.92 -7.08 24.79
N ILE A 78 13.13 -6.03 24.61
CA ILE A 78 12.44 -5.72 23.35
C ILE A 78 13.38 -5.64 22.16
N PRO A 79 14.51 -4.88 22.22
CA PRO A 79 15.44 -4.83 21.09
C PRO A 79 16.06 -6.19 20.77
N ILE A 80 16.31 -6.99 21.77
CA ILE A 80 16.92 -8.33 21.64
C ILE A 80 15.97 -9.28 20.94
N ILE A 81 14.69 -9.26 21.34
CA ILE A 81 13.65 -10.12 20.75
C ILE A 81 13.48 -9.80 19.26
N ILE A 82 13.40 -8.52 18.91
CA ILE A 82 13.26 -8.09 17.53
C ILE A 82 14.50 -8.49 16.71
N ARG A 83 15.69 -8.26 17.24
CA ARG A 83 16.95 -8.59 16.56
C ARG A 83 17.13 -10.09 16.34
N ASN A 84 16.69 -10.91 17.26
CA ASN A 84 16.79 -12.37 17.20
C ASN A 84 15.68 -13.02 16.35
N THR A 85 14.74 -12.22 15.85
CA THR A 85 13.71 -12.72 14.97
C THR A 85 14.30 -13.30 13.69
N PRO A 86 13.87 -14.47 13.22
CA PRO A 86 14.36 -15.06 11.98
C PRO A 86 14.22 -14.10 10.80
N ASN A 87 15.21 -14.07 9.91
CA ASN A 87 15.33 -13.20 8.75
C ASN A 87 15.57 -11.70 9.05
N VAL A 88 15.76 -11.33 10.30
CA VAL A 88 16.18 -9.99 10.71
C VAL A 88 17.69 -9.89 10.67
N LEU A 89 18.20 -8.86 10.00
CA LEU A 89 19.65 -8.56 9.90
C LEU A 89 20.11 -7.59 10.99
N GLY A 90 19.22 -6.84 11.58
CA GLY A 90 19.48 -5.84 12.61
C GLY A 90 18.63 -4.61 12.42
N PHE A 91 18.96 -3.54 13.16
CA PHE A 91 18.29 -2.25 13.03
C PHE A 91 19.06 -1.32 12.11
N LEU A 92 18.34 -0.41 11.47
CA LEU A 92 18.96 0.68 10.72
C LEU A 92 19.67 1.63 11.69
N GLY A 93 20.93 1.98 11.39
CA GLY A 93 21.76 2.82 12.25
C GLY A 93 22.51 2.05 13.36
N ASP A 94 22.38 0.72 13.40
CA ASP A 94 23.16 -0.12 14.30
C ASP A 94 24.62 -0.15 13.82
N THR A 95 25.52 0.47 14.58
CA THR A 95 26.96 0.44 14.30
C THR A 95 27.58 -0.78 14.91
N LYS A 96 28.39 -1.50 14.13
CA LYS A 96 29.05 -2.74 14.55
C LYS A 96 30.03 -2.59 15.71
N GLU A 97 30.34 -1.35 16.09
CA GLU A 97 31.37 -1.07 17.10
C GLU A 97 30.94 -1.34 18.54
N ASP A 98 29.64 -1.41 18.81
CA ASP A 98 29.17 -1.64 20.18
C ASP A 98 28.01 -2.64 20.20
N SER A 99 28.32 -3.90 19.94
CA SER A 99 27.34 -5.01 20.03
C SER A 99 26.69 -5.17 21.43
N ARG A 100 27.17 -4.42 22.43
CA ARG A 100 26.60 -4.37 23.76
C ARG A 100 25.63 -3.21 23.98
N LYS A 101 25.70 -2.16 23.17
CA LYS A 101 24.74 -1.04 23.17
C LYS A 101 23.95 -1.09 21.87
N MET A 102 22.72 -1.56 21.97
CA MET A 102 21.82 -1.54 20.83
C MET A 102 21.40 -0.09 20.56
N ASN A 103 22.15 0.59 19.73
CA ASN A 103 21.91 1.97 19.32
C ASN A 103 21.13 2.00 18.01
N ALA A 104 19.90 1.49 18.03
CA ALA A 104 18.98 1.75 16.93
C ALA A 104 18.60 3.23 16.96
N THR A 105 18.72 3.90 15.82
CA THR A 105 18.31 5.29 15.69
C THR A 105 16.81 5.33 15.36
N PRO A 106 15.97 5.93 16.21
CA PRO A 106 14.56 6.06 15.92
C PRO A 106 14.34 6.99 14.73
N LEU A 107 13.32 6.72 13.95
CA LEU A 107 12.87 7.61 12.90
C LEU A 107 12.34 8.91 13.50
N ARG A 108 12.63 10.01 12.85
CA ARG A 108 12.04 11.30 13.22
C ARG A 108 10.55 11.31 12.87
N PRO A 109 9.71 12.02 13.64
CA PRO A 109 8.28 12.12 13.35
C PRO A 109 7.97 12.54 11.90
N GLN A 110 8.80 13.41 11.32
CA GLN A 110 8.65 13.85 9.92
C GLN A 110 8.94 12.73 8.91
N GLU A 111 9.90 11.85 9.21
CA GLU A 111 10.23 10.71 8.37
C GLU A 111 9.12 9.66 8.41
N VAL A 112 8.59 9.41 9.60
CA VAL A 112 7.43 8.53 9.79
C VAL A 112 6.22 9.05 9.03
N ALA A 113 5.88 10.33 9.19
CA ALA A 113 4.77 10.96 8.48
C ALA A 113 4.95 10.89 6.97
N ARG A 114 6.17 11.06 6.46
CA ARG A 114 6.47 10.95 5.03
C ARG A 114 6.26 9.52 4.50
N ILE A 115 6.68 8.52 5.25
CA ILE A 115 6.54 7.11 4.86
C ILE A 115 5.08 6.67 4.94
N LEU A 116 4.40 6.96 6.05
CA LEU A 116 3.00 6.63 6.26
C LEU A 116 2.08 7.51 5.42
N GLY A 117 2.36 8.81 5.30
CA GLY A 117 1.59 9.74 4.50
C GLY A 117 1.59 9.42 3.01
N ARG A 118 2.68 8.89 2.47
CA ARG A 118 2.67 8.39 1.09
C ARG A 118 1.72 7.21 0.89
N VAL A 119 1.61 6.35 1.90
CA VAL A 119 0.65 5.24 1.86
C VAL A 119 -0.77 5.79 1.92
N ASP A 120 -1.03 6.78 2.77
CA ASP A 120 -2.34 7.39 2.92
C ASP A 120 -2.70 8.26 1.71
N GLU A 121 -1.76 9.03 1.15
CA GLU A 121 -1.96 9.79 -0.08
C GLU A 121 -2.24 8.88 -1.28
N MET A 122 -1.55 7.75 -1.38
CA MET A 122 -1.83 6.77 -2.42
C MET A 122 -3.18 6.10 -2.25
N ASN A 123 -3.59 5.81 -1.01
CA ASN A 123 -4.91 5.29 -0.72
C ASN A 123 -6.01 6.33 -0.96
N ALA A 124 -5.76 7.60 -0.62
CA ALA A 124 -6.68 8.71 -0.91
C ALA A 124 -6.81 8.99 -2.42
N MET A 125 -5.71 8.89 -3.17
CA MET A 125 -5.77 8.97 -4.65
C MET A 125 -6.55 7.80 -5.26
N GLU A 126 -6.70 6.68 -4.55
CA GLU A 126 -7.57 5.59 -5.00
C GLU A 126 -9.04 5.89 -4.84
N GLU A 127 -9.42 6.60 -3.78
CA GLU A 127 -10.79 7.06 -3.57
C GLU A 127 -11.14 8.22 -4.52
N GLU A 128 -10.17 9.07 -4.86
CA GLU A 128 -10.35 10.15 -5.85
C GLU A 128 -10.31 9.66 -7.30
N ASN A 129 -9.69 8.51 -7.59
CA ASN A 129 -9.70 7.91 -8.93
C ASN A 129 -10.98 7.11 -9.24
N GLU A 130 -11.94 7.06 -8.37
CA GLU A 130 -13.32 6.87 -8.75
C GLU A 130 -13.82 8.17 -9.40
N VAL A 131 -13.34 8.44 -10.60
CA VAL A 131 -13.89 9.55 -11.39
C VAL A 131 -15.37 9.22 -11.55
N PRO A 132 -16.27 9.94 -10.87
CA PRO A 132 -17.69 9.64 -10.97
C PRO A 132 -18.10 9.92 -12.41
N PHE A 133 -18.48 8.90 -13.11
CA PHE A 133 -19.08 9.03 -14.41
C PHE A 133 -20.57 9.31 -14.22
N PHE A 134 -21.09 10.27 -14.97
CA PHE A 134 -22.50 10.62 -14.93
C PHE A 134 -23.18 10.28 -16.24
N VAL A 135 -24.43 9.91 -16.18
CA VAL A 135 -25.26 9.72 -17.36
C VAL A 135 -25.32 11.01 -18.18
N GLY A 136 -25.05 10.91 -19.48
CA GLY A 136 -25.01 12.05 -20.39
C GLY A 136 -23.62 12.62 -20.66
N GLU A 137 -22.60 12.17 -19.93
CA GLU A 137 -21.22 12.58 -20.21
C GLU A 137 -20.67 11.90 -21.48
N THR A 138 -19.81 12.63 -22.18
CA THR A 138 -19.07 12.10 -23.33
C THR A 138 -17.76 11.50 -22.85
N VAL A 139 -17.49 10.28 -23.26
CA VAL A 139 -16.27 9.56 -22.95
C VAL A 139 -15.64 9.00 -24.22
N LYS A 140 -14.32 8.84 -24.18
CA LYS A 140 -13.55 8.22 -25.24
C LYS A 140 -13.19 6.79 -24.83
N VAL A 141 -13.41 5.84 -25.69
CA VAL A 141 -13.00 4.46 -25.47
C VAL A 141 -11.49 4.34 -25.68
N THR A 142 -10.77 3.85 -24.69
CA THR A 142 -9.30 3.76 -24.70
C THR A 142 -8.78 2.36 -24.97
N ASP A 143 -9.61 1.34 -24.76
CA ASP A 143 -9.21 -0.06 -24.91
C ASP A 143 -10.25 -0.88 -25.65
N GLY A 144 -9.80 -1.93 -26.32
CA GLY A 144 -10.63 -2.86 -27.07
C GLY A 144 -10.76 -2.50 -28.57
N PRO A 145 -11.63 -3.24 -29.29
CA PRO A 145 -11.81 -3.06 -30.74
C PRO A 145 -12.43 -1.71 -31.12
N PHE A 146 -12.98 -0.99 -30.16
CA PHE A 146 -13.61 0.33 -30.34
C PHE A 146 -12.79 1.46 -29.73
N SER A 147 -11.50 1.24 -29.48
CA SER A 147 -10.60 2.27 -29.02
C SER A 147 -10.60 3.48 -29.97
N SER A 148 -10.51 4.68 -29.39
CA SER A 148 -10.60 5.97 -30.09
C SER A 148 -12.00 6.41 -30.53
N PHE A 149 -13.04 5.61 -30.32
CA PHE A 149 -14.41 6.06 -30.52
C PHE A 149 -14.92 6.85 -29.33
N GLN A 150 -15.72 7.84 -29.61
CA GLN A 150 -16.43 8.62 -28.59
C GLN A 150 -17.83 8.08 -28.40
N GLY A 151 -18.29 8.08 -27.18
CA GLY A 151 -19.63 7.66 -26.82
C GLY A 151 -20.20 8.47 -25.69
N THR A 152 -21.51 8.39 -25.54
CA THR A 152 -22.23 9.04 -24.43
C THR A 152 -22.66 8.00 -23.43
N ILE A 153 -22.48 8.27 -22.15
CA ILE A 153 -22.87 7.37 -21.06
C ILE A 153 -24.40 7.37 -20.94
N GLU A 154 -25.02 6.21 -21.09
CA GLU A 154 -26.45 6.00 -20.90
C GLU A 154 -26.82 5.46 -19.53
N ALA A 155 -25.93 4.64 -18.93
CA ALA A 155 -26.09 4.09 -17.59
C ALA A 155 -24.75 3.89 -16.89
N VAL A 156 -24.76 3.98 -15.57
CA VAL A 156 -23.58 3.77 -14.71
C VAL A 156 -23.90 2.72 -13.68
N ASP A 157 -23.12 1.66 -13.64
CA ASP A 157 -23.16 0.62 -12.61
C ASP A 157 -21.93 0.76 -11.71
N ASN A 158 -22.08 1.42 -10.58
CA ASN A 158 -21.02 1.67 -9.62
C ASN A 158 -20.58 0.39 -8.89
N GLU A 159 -21.49 -0.55 -8.69
CA GLU A 159 -21.18 -1.80 -7.98
C GLU A 159 -20.25 -2.69 -8.80
N ARG A 160 -20.53 -2.78 -10.11
CA ARG A 160 -19.73 -3.57 -11.04
C ARG A 160 -18.62 -2.79 -11.72
N LYS A 161 -18.54 -1.48 -11.46
CA LYS A 161 -17.61 -0.54 -12.13
C LYS A 161 -17.69 -0.61 -13.65
N LYS A 162 -18.92 -0.63 -14.16
CA LYS A 162 -19.25 -0.71 -15.58
C LYS A 162 -20.10 0.46 -16.03
N LEU A 163 -19.95 0.81 -17.28
CA LEU A 163 -20.71 1.85 -17.95
C LEU A 163 -21.42 1.27 -19.16
N THR A 164 -22.65 1.68 -19.39
CA THR A 164 -23.28 1.50 -20.70
C THR A 164 -23.06 2.78 -21.49
N VAL A 165 -22.24 2.67 -22.51
CA VAL A 165 -21.85 3.77 -23.38
C VAL A 165 -22.44 3.58 -24.77
N SER A 166 -23.17 4.58 -25.25
CA SER A 166 -23.69 4.58 -26.60
C SER A 166 -22.64 5.16 -27.55
N VAL A 167 -22.02 4.29 -28.31
CA VAL A 167 -20.97 4.64 -29.29
C VAL A 167 -21.58 4.74 -30.69
N LYS A 168 -21.24 5.78 -31.39
CA LYS A 168 -21.69 5.97 -32.77
C LYS A 168 -20.78 5.23 -33.73
N ILE A 169 -21.24 4.06 -34.23
CA ILE A 169 -20.52 3.22 -35.17
C ILE A 169 -21.26 3.22 -36.51
N PHE A 170 -20.59 3.62 -37.56
CA PHE A 170 -21.15 3.72 -38.93
C PHE A 170 -22.49 4.48 -38.97
N GLY A 171 -22.59 5.57 -38.20
CA GLY A 171 -23.82 6.40 -38.18
C GLY A 171 -24.95 5.83 -37.31
N ARG A 172 -24.77 4.70 -36.66
CA ARG A 172 -25.75 4.08 -35.74
C ARG A 172 -25.27 4.15 -34.31
N LYS A 173 -26.16 4.51 -33.40
CA LYS A 173 -25.89 4.46 -31.96
C LYS A 173 -25.96 3.00 -31.52
N THR A 174 -24.86 2.49 -30.97
CA THR A 174 -24.76 1.13 -30.45
C THR A 174 -24.42 1.17 -28.99
N PRO A 175 -25.29 0.72 -28.08
CA PRO A 175 -24.95 0.65 -26.66
C PRO A 175 -23.96 -0.47 -26.41
N MET A 176 -22.94 -0.16 -25.60
CA MET A 176 -21.86 -1.08 -25.23
C MET A 176 -21.61 -1.02 -23.74
N GLU A 177 -21.40 -2.17 -23.14
CA GLU A 177 -20.99 -2.26 -21.76
C GLU A 177 -19.46 -2.23 -21.68
N LEU A 178 -18.92 -1.21 -21.04
CA LEU A 178 -17.48 -0.98 -20.85
C LEU A 178 -17.17 -0.81 -19.38
N SER A 179 -15.97 -1.22 -18.97
CA SER A 179 -15.52 -0.93 -17.61
C SER A 179 -15.05 0.52 -17.50
N PHE A 180 -15.06 1.08 -16.28
CA PHE A 180 -14.57 2.44 -16.01
C PHE A 180 -13.16 2.69 -16.51
N MET A 181 -12.40 1.63 -16.72
CA MET A 181 -11.00 1.69 -17.11
C MET A 181 -10.78 1.64 -18.63
N GLN A 182 -11.82 1.29 -19.36
CA GLN A 182 -11.79 1.24 -20.83
C GLN A 182 -12.24 2.56 -21.46
N VAL A 183 -12.58 3.53 -20.64
CA VAL A 183 -13.05 4.85 -21.08
C VAL A 183 -12.31 5.95 -20.32
N GLU A 184 -12.14 7.06 -20.98
CA GLU A 184 -11.53 8.28 -20.44
C GLU A 184 -12.51 9.45 -20.68
N LYS A 185 -12.62 10.34 -19.68
CA LYS A 185 -13.39 11.59 -19.86
C LYS A 185 -12.71 12.46 -20.90
N GLU A 186 -13.52 13.03 -21.77
CA GLU A 186 -13.06 14.01 -22.74
C GLU A 186 -13.00 15.42 -22.14
#